data_ce45b7496813e01a30725832e551702a
#
_entry.id   ce45b7496813e01a30725832e551702a
#
_cell.length_a   1.000
_cell.length_b   1.000
_cell.length_c   1.000
_cell.angle_alpha   90.00
_cell.angle_beta   90.00
_cell.angle_gamma   90.00
#
_symmetry.space_group_name_H-M   'P 1'
#
loop_
_entity.id
_entity.type
_entity.pdbx_description
1 polymer ?
#
loop_
_entity_poly.entity_id
_entity_poly.type
_entity_poly.pdbx_seq_one_letter_code
_entity_poly.pdbx_strand_id
1 'polypeptide(L)'
;SNRLSKFVVVATTITLSGAFLVFSTVAPTEILIFALIPLILLASIMAYLSNLEGTIKERTDELAEEKEKTEGLLANILPQYVVEELKEKGTSTPKFFDEVAVMFTDFVGFTSITQKLPPRDLIEQLNTIFTRFDEILEQHQSERIKTIGDAYMCVSGLSASNSTPASNLLRISREMLTALKEINEALGTDWQIRIGVASGNCIGGIVGTKKYQFDLFGDTVNTAARMEAYSSPGCVNIDAKTYEAVCNEPSFIFKARPLTAVKGKGDQQMFFVEHTNQTPDQ
;
A
#
# COMPACT_ATOMS: atom_id res chain seq x y z
N SER A 1 4.21 -10.08 37.76
CA SER A 1 5.38 -10.74 38.39
C SER A 1 5.39 -10.68 39.92
N ASN A 2 4.86 -9.62 40.52
CA ASN A 2 4.96 -9.39 41.99
C ASN A 2 4.00 -10.25 42.87
N ARG A 3 2.95 -10.84 42.30
CA ARG A 3 2.03 -11.71 43.05
C ARG A 3 2.53 -13.16 43.14
N LEU A 4 3.14 -13.67 42.09
CA LEU A 4 3.67 -15.04 42.03
C LEU A 4 4.86 -15.20 42.98
N SER A 5 5.79 -14.20 43.01
CA SER A 5 6.93 -14.23 43.91
C SER A 5 6.52 -14.17 45.40
N LYS A 6 5.47 -13.42 45.73
CA LYS A 6 4.92 -13.37 47.09
C LYS A 6 4.28 -14.71 47.49
N PHE A 7 3.58 -15.37 46.54
CA PHE A 7 2.96 -16.66 46.80
C PHE A 7 4.00 -17.77 47.03
N VAL A 8 5.09 -17.76 46.23
CA VAL A 8 6.21 -18.70 46.39
C VAL A 8 6.90 -18.49 47.73
N VAL A 9 7.17 -17.24 48.15
CA VAL A 9 7.80 -16.95 49.44
C VAL A 9 6.92 -17.39 50.60
N VAL A 10 5.62 -17.16 50.54
CA VAL A 10 4.68 -17.60 51.62
C VAL A 10 4.59 -19.11 51.69
N ALA A 11 4.51 -19.79 50.54
CA ALA A 11 4.46 -21.25 50.49
C ALA A 11 5.74 -21.90 51.03
N THR A 12 6.93 -21.35 50.67
CA THR A 12 8.20 -21.85 51.20
C THR A 12 8.37 -21.59 52.70
N THR A 13 7.85 -20.47 53.20
CA THR A 13 7.94 -20.19 54.66
C THR A 13 7.05 -21.11 55.48
N ILE A 14 5.84 -21.44 54.96
CA ILE A 14 4.91 -22.38 55.66
C ILE A 14 5.48 -23.80 55.63
N THR A 15 6.08 -24.24 54.51
CA THR A 15 6.69 -25.59 54.45
C THR A 15 7.92 -25.72 55.31
N LEU A 16 8.76 -24.69 55.45
CA LEU A 16 9.91 -24.68 56.34
C LEU A 16 9.49 -24.70 57.81
N SER A 17 8.46 -23.95 58.20
CA SER A 17 7.93 -23.93 59.56
C SER A 17 7.28 -25.25 59.97
N GLY A 18 6.54 -25.90 59.08
CA GLY A 18 5.96 -27.22 59.28
C GLY A 18 7.03 -28.33 59.43
N ALA A 19 8.09 -28.24 58.63
CA ALA A 19 9.22 -29.18 58.72
C ALA A 19 9.95 -29.07 60.07
N PHE A 20 10.09 -27.87 60.62
CA PHE A 20 10.79 -27.66 61.90
C PHE A 20 10.02 -28.26 63.10
N LEU A 21 8.70 -28.30 63.08
CA LEU A 21 7.86 -28.89 64.13
C LEU A 21 7.90 -30.42 64.17
N VAL A 22 8.15 -31.07 63.01
CA VAL A 22 8.29 -32.54 62.89
C VAL A 22 9.70 -33.02 63.22
N PHE A 23 10.66 -32.09 63.29
CA PHE A 23 12.09 -32.38 63.46
C PHE A 23 12.48 -33.02 64.82
N SER A 24 11.61 -32.99 65.79
CA SER A 24 11.93 -33.47 67.14
C SER A 24 11.58 -34.94 67.41
N THR A 25 10.90 -35.64 66.51
CA THR A 25 10.38 -37.00 66.80
C THR A 25 10.61 -38.04 65.70
N VAL A 26 11.23 -37.68 64.56
CA VAL A 26 11.35 -38.57 63.37
C VAL A 26 12.84 -38.93 63.06
N ALA A 27 13.10 -40.13 62.56
CA ALA A 27 14.41 -40.58 62.19
C ALA A 27 15.09 -39.70 61.13
N PRO A 28 16.43 -39.52 61.13
CA PRO A 28 17.13 -38.58 60.22
C PRO A 28 16.88 -38.81 58.72
N THR A 29 16.62 -40.02 58.33
CA THR A 29 16.33 -40.42 56.93
C THR A 29 14.94 -39.96 56.47
N GLU A 30 13.92 -39.93 57.31
CA GLU A 30 12.59 -39.46 56.98
C GLU A 30 12.56 -37.95 56.84
N ILE A 31 13.30 -37.25 57.66
CA ILE A 31 13.45 -35.78 57.57
C ILE A 31 14.04 -35.38 56.23
N LEU A 32 15.05 -36.10 55.74
CA LEU A 32 15.70 -35.84 54.45
C LEU A 32 14.71 -36.00 53.29
N ILE A 33 13.86 -37.03 53.34
CA ILE A 33 12.85 -37.29 52.32
C ILE A 33 11.79 -36.19 52.30
N PHE A 34 11.29 -35.76 53.46
CA PHE A 34 10.31 -34.67 53.57
C PHE A 34 10.84 -33.32 53.13
N ALA A 35 12.15 -33.04 53.21
CA ALA A 35 12.78 -31.83 52.73
C ALA A 35 13.07 -31.88 51.21
N LEU A 36 13.45 -33.02 50.67
CA LEU A 36 13.82 -33.20 49.27
C LEU A 36 12.62 -33.18 48.31
N ILE A 37 11.48 -33.79 48.70
CA ILE A 37 10.29 -33.84 47.84
C ILE A 37 9.77 -32.43 47.47
N PRO A 38 9.55 -31.48 48.38
CA PRO A 38 9.12 -30.14 48.03
C PRO A 38 10.16 -29.34 47.24
N LEU A 39 11.44 -29.60 47.46
CA LEU A 39 12.52 -28.97 46.71
C LEU A 39 12.55 -29.44 45.23
N ILE A 40 12.41 -30.75 45.02
CA ILE A 40 12.32 -31.33 43.66
C ILE A 40 11.07 -30.84 42.95
N LEU A 41 9.92 -30.79 43.69
CA LEU A 41 8.67 -30.29 43.14
C LEU A 41 8.78 -28.82 42.72
N LEU A 42 9.39 -27.99 43.58
CA LEU A 42 9.64 -26.57 43.31
C LEU A 42 10.55 -26.40 42.07
N ALA A 43 11.64 -27.16 42.02
CA ALA A 43 12.56 -27.13 40.87
C ALA A 43 11.85 -27.55 39.59
N SER A 44 11.02 -28.60 39.64
CA SER A 44 10.22 -29.07 38.47
C SER A 44 9.20 -28.00 38.02
N ILE A 45 8.52 -27.33 38.97
CA ILE A 45 7.58 -26.25 38.63
C ILE A 45 8.33 -25.06 38.03
N MET A 46 9.47 -24.67 38.59
CA MET A 46 10.28 -23.58 38.03
C MET A 46 10.78 -23.90 36.61
N ALA A 47 11.27 -25.11 36.39
CA ALA A 47 11.67 -25.57 35.05
C ALA A 47 10.49 -25.58 34.07
N TYR A 48 9.32 -26.04 34.50
CA TYR A 48 8.11 -26.03 33.68
C TYR A 48 7.66 -24.60 33.32
N LEU A 49 7.65 -23.68 34.32
CA LEU A 49 7.30 -22.29 34.08
C LEU A 49 8.27 -21.59 33.15
N SER A 50 9.57 -21.82 33.31
CA SER A 50 10.58 -21.27 32.40
C SER A 50 10.41 -21.79 30.96
N ASN A 51 10.10 -23.06 30.80
CA ASN A 51 9.86 -23.66 29.47
C ASN A 51 8.55 -23.08 28.85
N LEU A 52 7.52 -22.89 29.67
CA LEU A 52 6.26 -22.29 29.24
C LEU A 52 6.45 -20.82 28.81
N GLU A 53 7.21 -20.04 29.58
CA GLU A 53 7.55 -18.66 29.22
C GLU A 53 8.31 -18.60 27.88
N GLY A 54 9.28 -19.51 27.67
CA GLY A 54 9.99 -19.65 26.40
C GLY A 54 9.04 -19.95 25.23
N THR A 55 8.16 -20.94 25.42
CA THR A 55 7.19 -21.31 24.38
C THR A 55 6.18 -20.18 24.07
N ILE A 56 5.70 -19.50 25.10
CA ILE A 56 4.77 -18.35 24.93
C ILE A 56 5.48 -17.23 24.14
N LYS A 57 6.74 -16.94 24.49
CA LYS A 57 7.50 -15.91 23.79
C LYS A 57 7.69 -16.27 22.32
N GLU A 58 8.13 -17.47 22.03
CA GLU A 58 8.32 -17.98 20.67
C GLU A 58 7.03 -17.89 19.84
N ARG A 59 5.89 -18.33 20.41
CA ARG A 59 4.60 -18.24 19.74
C ARG A 59 4.11 -16.81 19.54
N THR A 60 4.44 -15.92 20.48
CA THR A 60 4.08 -14.50 20.35
C THR A 60 4.89 -13.82 19.26
N ASP A 61 6.18 -14.17 19.15
CA ASP A 61 7.08 -13.63 18.13
C ASP A 61 6.67 -14.15 16.72
N GLU A 62 6.39 -15.46 16.61
CA GLU A 62 5.85 -16.05 15.35
C GLU A 62 4.53 -15.38 14.91
N LEU A 63 3.62 -15.18 15.84
CA LEU A 63 2.33 -14.54 15.55
C LEU A 63 2.47 -13.08 15.14
N ALA A 64 3.43 -12.36 15.74
CA ALA A 64 3.73 -10.98 15.38
C ALA A 64 4.29 -10.89 13.95
N GLU A 65 5.22 -11.78 13.58
CA GLU A 65 5.77 -11.86 12.22
C GLU A 65 4.70 -12.22 11.19
N GLU A 66 3.85 -13.21 11.48
CA GLU A 66 2.76 -13.62 10.58
C GLU A 66 1.72 -12.50 10.40
N LYS A 67 1.42 -11.77 11.47
CA LYS A 67 0.55 -10.59 11.44
C LYS A 67 1.14 -9.48 10.58
N GLU A 68 2.41 -9.14 10.77
CA GLU A 68 3.10 -8.10 9.99
C GLU A 68 3.12 -8.46 8.49
N LYS A 69 3.41 -9.72 8.17
CA LYS A 69 3.37 -10.21 6.79
C LYS A 69 1.98 -10.10 6.17
N THR A 70 0.95 -10.47 6.93
CA THR A 70 -0.45 -10.38 6.47
C THR A 70 -0.87 -8.92 6.27
N GLU A 71 -0.48 -8.03 7.16
CA GLU A 71 -0.72 -6.58 7.05
C GLU A 71 -0.02 -5.98 5.83
N GLY A 72 1.22 -6.36 5.57
CA GLY A 72 1.95 -5.94 4.37
C GLY A 72 1.26 -6.39 3.07
N LEU A 73 0.75 -7.63 3.02
CA LEU A 73 0.01 -8.12 1.87
C LEU A 73 -1.32 -7.36 1.64
N LEU A 74 -2.02 -6.98 2.71
CA LEU A 74 -3.24 -6.18 2.62
C LEU A 74 -2.94 -4.74 2.17
N ALA A 75 -1.85 -4.13 2.66
CA ALA A 75 -1.43 -2.79 2.27
C ALA A 75 -1.00 -2.70 0.79
N ASN A 76 -0.60 -3.81 0.18
CA ASN A 76 -0.31 -3.87 -1.26
C ASN A 76 -1.56 -3.84 -2.15
N ILE A 77 -2.75 -4.06 -1.57
CA ILE A 77 -4.01 -4.18 -2.33
C ILE A 77 -4.96 -3.01 -2.02
N LEU A 78 -4.90 -2.48 -0.80
CA LEU A 78 -5.82 -1.46 -0.31
C LEU A 78 -5.03 -0.26 0.24
N PRO A 79 -5.53 0.97 0.08
CA PRO A 79 -4.95 2.15 0.74
C PRO A 79 -4.86 1.95 2.25
N GLN A 80 -3.80 2.47 2.87
CA GLN A 80 -3.50 2.24 4.28
C GLN A 80 -4.67 2.63 5.20
N TYR A 81 -5.31 3.78 4.98
CA TYR A 81 -6.45 4.22 5.80
C TYR A 81 -7.64 3.24 5.75
N VAL A 82 -7.81 2.55 4.61
CA VAL A 82 -8.84 1.52 4.43
C VAL A 82 -8.51 0.28 5.24
N VAL A 83 -7.23 -0.14 5.23
CA VAL A 83 -6.75 -1.28 6.03
C VAL A 83 -6.96 -1.02 7.52
N GLU A 84 -6.64 0.20 7.98
CA GLU A 84 -6.84 0.62 9.36
C GLU A 84 -8.32 0.58 9.76
N GLU A 85 -9.20 1.13 8.93
CA GLU A 85 -10.65 1.15 9.19
C GLU A 85 -11.25 -0.27 9.20
N LEU A 86 -10.81 -1.15 8.29
CA LEU A 86 -11.24 -2.54 8.26
C LEU A 86 -10.80 -3.32 9.51
N LYS A 87 -9.60 -3.05 10.04
CA LYS A 87 -9.11 -3.66 11.27
C LYS A 87 -9.92 -3.20 12.50
N GLU A 88 -10.24 -1.92 12.56
CA GLU A 88 -10.94 -1.36 13.72
C GLU A 88 -12.44 -1.67 13.73
N LYS A 89 -13.09 -1.58 12.57
CA LYS A 89 -14.55 -1.60 12.44
C LYS A 89 -15.10 -2.81 11.69
N GLY A 90 -14.24 -3.59 11.04
CA GLY A 90 -14.64 -4.67 10.15
C GLY A 90 -15.31 -4.23 8.84
N THR A 91 -15.45 -2.93 8.63
CA THR A 91 -16.04 -2.31 7.45
C THR A 91 -15.29 -1.03 7.13
N SER A 92 -15.32 -0.59 5.86
CA SER A 92 -14.80 0.73 5.47
C SER A 92 -15.94 1.58 4.91
N THR A 93 -15.95 2.86 5.29
CA THR A 93 -16.91 3.84 4.81
C THR A 93 -16.38 4.58 3.58
N PRO A 94 -17.23 4.84 2.55
CA PRO A 94 -16.81 5.66 1.42
C PRO A 94 -16.34 7.04 1.90
N LYS A 95 -15.17 7.46 1.39
CA LYS A 95 -14.56 8.75 1.73
C LYS A 95 -14.66 9.71 0.55
N PHE A 96 -15.09 10.93 0.83
CA PHE A 96 -15.10 12.00 -0.15
C PHE A 96 -13.76 12.73 -0.14
N PHE A 97 -13.24 13.01 -1.34
CA PHE A 97 -12.02 13.75 -1.56
C PHE A 97 -12.36 14.97 -2.41
N ASP A 98 -12.14 16.17 -1.86
CA ASP A 98 -12.50 17.44 -2.50
C ASP A 98 -11.59 17.77 -3.68
N GLU A 99 -10.31 17.42 -3.56
CA GLU A 99 -9.30 17.77 -4.55
C GLU A 99 -8.33 16.61 -4.76
N VAL A 100 -8.51 15.92 -5.88
CA VAL A 100 -7.62 14.89 -6.37
C VAL A 100 -7.30 15.13 -7.84
N ALA A 101 -6.22 14.55 -8.31
CA ALA A 101 -5.98 14.37 -9.73
C ALA A 101 -5.97 12.87 -10.04
N VAL A 102 -6.65 12.49 -11.11
CA VAL A 102 -6.73 11.11 -11.59
C VAL A 102 -6.04 11.02 -12.95
N MET A 103 -5.22 10.00 -13.14
CA MET A 103 -4.52 9.73 -14.39
C MET A 103 -4.88 8.34 -14.92
N PHE A 104 -5.13 8.29 -16.21
CA PHE A 104 -5.19 7.04 -16.98
C PHE A 104 -4.06 7.01 -17.99
N THR A 105 -3.43 5.85 -18.12
CA THR A 105 -2.55 5.56 -19.23
C THR A 105 -3.04 4.32 -19.97
N ASP A 106 -2.82 4.25 -21.28
CA ASP A 106 -3.21 3.12 -22.11
C ASP A 106 -2.16 2.89 -23.20
N PHE A 107 -1.88 1.62 -23.51
CA PHE A 107 -0.87 1.30 -24.54
C PHE A 107 -1.44 1.46 -25.96
N VAL A 108 -0.64 2.08 -26.81
CA VAL A 108 -1.00 2.28 -28.21
C VAL A 108 -0.85 0.97 -28.98
N GLY A 109 -1.93 0.54 -29.62
CA GLY A 109 -1.88 -0.66 -30.47
C GLY A 109 -1.71 -1.97 -29.71
N PHE A 110 -2.03 -2.02 -28.44
CA PHE A 110 -1.88 -3.20 -27.57
C PHE A 110 -2.42 -4.48 -28.21
N THR A 111 -3.65 -4.45 -28.74
CA THR A 111 -4.26 -5.62 -29.41
C THR A 111 -3.39 -6.18 -30.54
N SER A 112 -2.73 -5.31 -31.30
CA SER A 112 -1.86 -5.74 -32.38
C SER A 112 -0.53 -6.33 -31.90
N ILE A 113 -0.05 -5.84 -30.75
CA ILE A 113 1.18 -6.31 -30.11
C ILE A 113 0.94 -7.68 -29.48
N THR A 114 -0.18 -7.86 -28.77
CA THR A 114 -0.55 -9.14 -28.12
C THR A 114 -0.72 -10.30 -29.11
N GLN A 115 -1.06 -10.01 -30.36
CA GLN A 115 -1.15 -11.03 -31.41
C GLN A 115 0.22 -11.52 -31.90
N LYS A 116 1.29 -10.76 -31.67
CA LYS A 116 2.63 -11.02 -32.16
C LYS A 116 3.58 -11.54 -31.09
N LEU A 117 3.35 -11.19 -29.83
CA LEU A 117 4.20 -11.57 -28.70
C LEU A 117 3.70 -12.87 -28.06
N PRO A 118 4.63 -13.77 -27.66
CA PRO A 118 4.28 -14.88 -26.79
C PRO A 118 3.66 -14.35 -25.48
N PRO A 119 2.60 -15.01 -24.95
CA PRO A 119 1.90 -14.53 -23.75
C PRO A 119 2.81 -14.34 -22.53
N ARG A 120 3.85 -15.15 -22.40
CA ARG A 120 4.83 -15.04 -21.31
C ARG A 120 5.63 -13.76 -21.43
N ASP A 121 6.17 -13.47 -22.60
CA ASP A 121 7.00 -12.29 -22.84
C ASP A 121 6.17 -11.00 -22.67
N LEU A 122 4.91 -11.04 -23.10
CA LEU A 122 3.96 -9.94 -22.89
C LEU A 122 3.80 -9.63 -21.39
N ILE A 123 3.53 -10.66 -20.58
CA ILE A 123 3.34 -10.47 -19.13
C ILE A 123 4.62 -9.99 -18.46
N GLU A 124 5.79 -10.53 -18.84
CA GLU A 124 7.08 -10.10 -18.31
C GLU A 124 7.37 -8.63 -18.63
N GLN A 125 7.09 -8.18 -19.87
CA GLN A 125 7.25 -6.79 -20.28
C GLN A 125 6.28 -5.85 -19.56
N LEU A 126 4.98 -6.21 -19.48
CA LEU A 126 4.00 -5.42 -18.73
C LEU A 126 4.35 -5.32 -17.25
N ASN A 127 4.79 -6.42 -16.65
CA ASN A 127 5.22 -6.43 -15.26
C ASN A 127 6.41 -5.48 -15.04
N THR A 128 7.40 -5.51 -15.94
CA THR A 128 8.55 -4.60 -15.88
C THR A 128 8.11 -3.14 -15.95
N ILE A 129 7.22 -2.80 -16.87
CA ILE A 129 6.73 -1.43 -17.05
C ILE A 129 5.90 -1.00 -15.84
N PHE A 130 4.94 -1.80 -15.40
CA PHE A 130 4.06 -1.43 -14.30
C PHE A 130 4.80 -1.38 -12.95
N THR A 131 5.76 -2.26 -12.72
CA THR A 131 6.62 -2.17 -11.53
C THR A 131 7.37 -0.83 -11.51
N ARG A 132 7.92 -0.41 -12.65
CA ARG A 132 8.60 0.87 -12.73
C ARG A 132 7.65 2.06 -12.53
N PHE A 133 6.43 1.96 -13.02
CA PHE A 133 5.39 2.97 -12.77
C PHE A 133 4.99 3.03 -11.29
N ASP A 134 4.86 1.88 -10.62
CA ASP A 134 4.59 1.80 -9.18
C ASP A 134 5.71 2.47 -8.36
N GLU A 135 6.98 2.22 -8.69
CA GLU A 135 8.12 2.88 -8.05
C GLU A 135 8.08 4.41 -8.18
N ILE A 136 7.71 4.91 -9.37
CA ILE A 136 7.55 6.35 -9.60
C ILE A 136 6.40 6.91 -8.76
N LEU A 137 5.26 6.23 -8.68
CA LEU A 137 4.14 6.66 -7.85
C LEU A 137 4.52 6.74 -6.37
N GLU A 138 5.24 5.75 -5.86
CA GLU A 138 5.67 5.69 -4.46
C GLU A 138 6.58 6.88 -4.12
N GLN A 139 7.54 7.24 -4.99
CA GLN A 139 8.42 8.39 -4.81
C GLN A 139 7.65 9.72 -4.71
N HIS A 140 6.49 9.80 -5.36
CA HIS A 140 5.63 10.97 -5.41
C HIS A 140 4.41 10.88 -4.48
N GLN A 141 4.36 9.91 -3.56
CA GLN A 141 3.23 9.71 -2.63
C GLN A 141 1.87 9.66 -3.34
N SER A 142 1.86 9.01 -4.49
CA SER A 142 0.67 8.77 -5.30
C SER A 142 0.36 7.28 -5.34
N GLU A 143 -0.88 6.92 -5.64
CA GLU A 143 -1.35 5.55 -5.48
C GLU A 143 -1.87 4.99 -6.81
N ARG A 144 -1.50 3.75 -7.12
CA ARG A 144 -2.18 2.98 -8.15
C ARG A 144 -3.51 2.51 -7.63
N ILE A 145 -4.57 2.76 -8.38
CA ILE A 145 -5.91 2.27 -8.04
C ILE A 145 -6.14 0.88 -8.62
N LYS A 146 -5.90 0.72 -9.91
CA LYS A 146 -6.07 -0.57 -10.61
C LYS A 146 -5.45 -0.54 -12.00
N THR A 147 -5.32 -1.73 -12.58
CA THR A 147 -5.15 -1.90 -14.02
C THR A 147 -6.44 -2.42 -14.65
N ILE A 148 -6.77 -2.00 -15.88
CA ILE A 148 -7.94 -2.43 -16.62
C ILE A 148 -7.43 -2.93 -17.98
N GLY A 149 -7.11 -4.23 -18.06
CA GLY A 149 -6.37 -4.74 -19.20
C GLY A 149 -4.96 -4.15 -19.25
N ASP A 150 -4.69 -3.39 -20.29
CA ASP A 150 -3.45 -2.64 -20.52
C ASP A 150 -3.51 -1.19 -20.01
N ALA A 151 -4.67 -0.71 -19.59
CA ALA A 151 -4.80 0.60 -19.00
C ALA A 151 -4.35 0.60 -17.51
N TYR A 152 -3.63 1.64 -17.11
CA TYR A 152 -3.14 1.85 -15.75
C TYR A 152 -3.79 3.11 -15.16
N MET A 153 -4.47 2.97 -14.03
CA MET A 153 -5.16 4.05 -13.33
C MET A 153 -4.45 4.37 -12.03
N CYS A 154 -4.08 5.63 -11.84
CA CYS A 154 -3.51 6.12 -10.60
C CYS A 154 -4.09 7.48 -10.18
N VAL A 155 -3.80 7.87 -8.96
CA VAL A 155 -4.35 9.08 -8.32
C VAL A 155 -3.30 9.75 -7.44
N SER A 156 -3.36 11.06 -7.38
CA SER A 156 -2.67 11.88 -6.38
C SER A 156 -3.68 12.67 -5.56
N GLY A 157 -3.41 12.87 -4.27
CA GLY A 157 -4.27 13.65 -3.37
C GLY A 157 -5.17 12.83 -2.46
N LEU A 158 -5.00 11.49 -2.36
CA LEU A 158 -5.70 10.68 -1.33
C LEU A 158 -5.11 10.90 0.05
N SER A 159 -3.81 11.14 0.13
CA SER A 159 -3.09 11.52 1.34
C SER A 159 -2.77 13.02 1.29
N ALA A 160 -2.76 13.68 2.45
CA ALA A 160 -2.40 15.09 2.53
C ALA A 160 -0.92 15.27 2.11
N SER A 161 -0.69 15.92 0.98
CA SER A 161 0.64 16.30 0.51
C SER A 161 0.76 17.82 0.36
N ASN A 162 2.00 18.34 0.40
CA ASN A 162 2.27 19.77 0.24
C ASN A 162 2.24 20.27 -1.23
N SER A 163 2.02 19.38 -2.19
CA SER A 163 1.94 19.70 -3.62
C SER A 163 0.51 19.61 -4.12
N THR A 164 0.17 20.42 -5.14
CA THR A 164 -1.10 20.25 -5.83
C THR A 164 -1.17 18.89 -6.50
N PRO A 165 -2.24 18.11 -6.31
CA PRO A 165 -2.37 16.77 -6.90
C PRO A 165 -2.17 16.77 -8.43
N ALA A 166 -2.65 17.81 -9.11
CA ALA A 166 -2.47 17.98 -10.56
C ALA A 166 -1.01 18.09 -10.97
N SER A 167 -0.25 18.97 -10.33
CA SER A 167 1.17 19.16 -10.59
C SER A 167 1.96 17.88 -10.37
N ASN A 168 1.62 17.17 -9.30
CA ASN A 168 2.26 15.91 -8.96
C ASN A 168 2.06 14.85 -10.07
N LEU A 169 0.83 14.65 -10.55
CA LEU A 169 0.58 13.70 -11.64
C LEU A 169 1.23 14.11 -12.97
N LEU A 170 1.35 15.40 -13.25
CA LEU A 170 2.06 15.84 -14.44
C LEU A 170 3.57 15.54 -14.38
N ARG A 171 4.19 15.67 -13.20
CA ARG A 171 5.59 15.25 -13.01
C ARG A 171 5.75 13.74 -13.16
N ILE A 172 4.87 12.97 -12.52
CA ILE A 172 4.79 11.52 -12.66
C ILE A 172 4.63 11.11 -14.12
N SER A 173 3.74 11.75 -14.86
CA SER A 173 3.52 11.43 -16.28
C SER A 173 4.78 11.60 -17.13
N ARG A 174 5.58 12.64 -16.88
CA ARG A 174 6.89 12.84 -17.51
C ARG A 174 7.87 11.72 -17.19
N GLU A 175 7.96 11.37 -15.91
CA GLU A 175 8.87 10.32 -15.45
C GLU A 175 8.47 8.95 -16.01
N MET A 176 7.17 8.65 -16.08
CA MET A 176 6.66 7.43 -16.72
C MET A 176 7.01 7.36 -18.22
N LEU A 177 6.88 8.46 -18.96
CA LEU A 177 7.27 8.53 -20.37
C LEU A 177 8.78 8.33 -20.55
N THR A 178 9.59 8.91 -19.66
CA THR A 178 11.05 8.74 -19.68
C THR A 178 11.43 7.30 -19.34
N ALA A 179 10.87 6.74 -18.30
CA ALA A 179 11.10 5.35 -17.90
C ALA A 179 10.69 4.35 -18.98
N LEU A 180 9.56 4.60 -19.66
CA LEU A 180 9.12 3.75 -20.76
C LEU A 180 10.12 3.77 -21.93
N LYS A 181 10.70 4.92 -22.23
CA LYS A 181 11.76 5.04 -23.25
C LYS A 181 13.01 4.23 -22.86
N GLU A 182 13.46 4.35 -21.62
CA GLU A 182 14.60 3.57 -21.09
C GLU A 182 14.32 2.05 -21.15
N ILE A 183 13.11 1.61 -20.79
CA ILE A 183 12.70 0.21 -20.86
C ILE A 183 12.67 -0.27 -22.33
N ASN A 184 12.15 0.52 -23.24
CA ASN A 184 12.15 0.21 -24.67
C ASN A 184 13.57 0.01 -25.21
N GLU A 185 14.50 0.91 -24.86
CA GLU A 185 15.92 0.80 -25.24
C GLU A 185 16.55 -0.49 -24.68
N ALA A 186 16.26 -0.82 -23.42
CA ALA A 186 16.80 -2.01 -22.76
C ALA A 186 16.24 -3.33 -23.32
N LEU A 187 14.95 -3.35 -23.67
CA LEU A 187 14.27 -4.55 -24.16
C LEU A 187 14.24 -4.67 -25.69
N GLY A 188 14.65 -3.63 -26.42
CA GLY A 188 14.54 -3.58 -27.88
C GLY A 188 13.07 -3.54 -28.35
N THR A 189 12.20 -2.85 -27.61
CA THR A 189 10.76 -2.72 -27.88
C THR A 189 10.40 -1.29 -28.27
N ASP A 190 9.14 -1.08 -28.69
CA ASP A 190 8.62 0.25 -29.05
C ASP A 190 7.23 0.45 -28.42
N TRP A 191 7.13 0.22 -27.11
CA TRP A 191 5.92 0.50 -26.37
C TRP A 191 5.65 2.00 -26.32
N GLN A 192 4.43 2.39 -26.63
CA GLN A 192 3.97 3.76 -26.53
C GLN A 192 2.71 3.81 -25.67
N ILE A 193 2.57 4.84 -24.87
CA ILE A 193 1.38 5.07 -24.04
C ILE A 193 0.75 6.43 -24.39
N ARG A 194 -0.55 6.51 -24.21
CA ARG A 194 -1.31 7.75 -24.12
C ARG A 194 -1.60 8.04 -22.67
N ILE A 195 -1.59 9.29 -22.29
CA ILE A 195 -1.85 9.71 -20.92
C ILE A 195 -2.96 10.76 -20.90
N GLY A 196 -3.92 10.58 -19.99
CA GLY A 196 -4.96 11.56 -19.69
C GLY A 196 -5.04 11.87 -18.22
N VAL A 197 -5.10 13.15 -17.86
CA VAL A 197 -5.21 13.60 -16.47
C VAL A 197 -6.41 14.53 -16.31
N ALA A 198 -7.16 14.36 -15.22
CA ALA A 198 -8.23 15.27 -14.83
C ALA A 198 -8.22 15.51 -13.32
N SER A 199 -8.57 16.74 -12.91
CA SER A 199 -8.60 17.17 -11.52
C SER A 199 -10.01 17.47 -11.04
N GLY A 200 -10.30 17.16 -9.79
CA GLY A 200 -11.59 17.41 -9.20
C GLY A 200 -11.86 16.61 -7.95
N ASN A 201 -13.13 16.48 -7.61
CA ASN A 201 -13.55 15.65 -6.49
C ASN A 201 -13.86 14.22 -6.92
N CYS A 202 -13.74 13.30 -5.97
CA CYS A 202 -14.17 11.92 -6.15
C CYS A 202 -14.59 11.28 -4.82
N ILE A 203 -15.20 10.11 -4.90
CA ILE A 203 -15.50 9.25 -3.75
C ILE A 203 -14.66 8.00 -3.89
N GLY A 204 -13.87 7.69 -2.86
CA GLY A 204 -13.13 6.45 -2.75
C GLY A 204 -13.82 5.49 -1.80
N GLY A 205 -13.84 4.21 -2.14
CA GLY A 205 -14.43 3.21 -1.27
C GLY A 205 -14.22 1.78 -1.75
N ILE A 206 -14.52 0.84 -0.85
CA ILE A 206 -14.46 -0.58 -1.16
C ILE A 206 -15.76 -1.03 -1.81
N VAL A 207 -15.62 -1.77 -2.88
CA VAL A 207 -16.73 -2.48 -3.54
C VAL A 207 -16.56 -3.98 -3.35
N GLY A 208 -17.65 -4.64 -3.00
CA GLY A 208 -17.70 -6.07 -2.77
C GLY A 208 -17.55 -6.46 -1.29
N THR A 209 -18.03 -7.67 -0.95
CA THR A 209 -17.99 -8.22 0.41
C THR A 209 -17.10 -9.43 0.55
N LYS A 210 -16.82 -10.14 -0.54
CA LYS A 210 -15.96 -11.34 -0.56
C LYS A 210 -14.60 -11.08 -1.22
N LYS A 211 -14.59 -10.19 -2.22
CA LYS A 211 -13.37 -9.71 -2.87
C LYS A 211 -13.39 -8.19 -2.74
N TYR A 212 -12.64 -7.69 -1.81
CA TYR A 212 -12.48 -6.26 -1.62
C TYR A 212 -11.70 -5.66 -2.78
N GLN A 213 -12.28 -4.64 -3.39
CA GLN A 213 -11.61 -3.83 -4.39
C GLN A 213 -11.83 -2.37 -4.02
N PHE A 214 -10.75 -1.67 -3.74
CA PHE A 214 -10.82 -0.21 -3.61
C PHE A 214 -10.95 0.41 -5.00
N ASP A 215 -11.84 1.36 -5.14
CA ASP A 215 -12.04 2.09 -6.39
C ASP A 215 -12.44 3.55 -6.13
N LEU A 216 -12.25 4.39 -7.15
CA LEU A 216 -12.66 5.79 -7.15
C LEU A 216 -13.86 5.98 -8.08
N PHE A 217 -14.80 6.79 -7.62
CA PHE A 217 -16.04 7.11 -8.33
C PHE A 217 -16.22 8.61 -8.42
N GLY A 218 -16.68 9.07 -9.56
CA GLY A 218 -17.00 10.49 -9.77
C GLY A 218 -16.74 10.93 -11.19
N ASP A 219 -17.14 12.16 -11.46
CA ASP A 219 -17.01 12.78 -12.78
C ASP A 219 -15.54 12.94 -13.19
N THR A 220 -14.67 13.22 -12.23
CA THR A 220 -13.22 13.36 -12.42
C THR A 220 -12.59 12.09 -13.01
N VAL A 221 -12.98 10.91 -12.50
CA VAL A 221 -12.50 9.62 -13.00
C VAL A 221 -12.89 9.42 -14.48
N ASN A 222 -14.16 9.68 -14.80
CA ASN A 222 -14.66 9.58 -16.16
C ASN A 222 -13.98 10.60 -17.10
N THR A 223 -13.71 11.82 -16.59
CA THR A 223 -13.01 12.86 -17.35
C THR A 223 -11.60 12.45 -17.67
N ALA A 224 -10.84 11.93 -16.68
CA ALA A 224 -9.48 11.44 -16.88
C ALA A 224 -9.41 10.34 -17.95
N ALA A 225 -10.33 9.37 -17.91
CA ALA A 225 -10.43 8.33 -18.93
C ALA A 225 -10.74 8.91 -20.34
N ARG A 226 -11.54 9.99 -20.42
CA ARG A 226 -11.77 10.69 -21.69
C ARG A 226 -10.52 11.44 -22.13
N MET A 227 -9.81 12.10 -21.22
CA MET A 227 -8.56 12.79 -21.56
C MET A 227 -7.53 11.81 -22.15
N GLU A 228 -7.43 10.60 -21.58
CA GLU A 228 -6.59 9.52 -22.14
C GLU A 228 -7.04 9.12 -23.55
N ALA A 229 -8.33 8.79 -23.73
CA ALA A 229 -8.87 8.34 -25.01
C ALA A 229 -8.70 9.36 -26.15
N TYR A 230 -8.68 10.64 -25.82
CA TYR A 230 -8.44 11.74 -26.78
C TYR A 230 -6.97 12.18 -26.80
N SER A 231 -6.06 11.51 -26.09
CA SER A 231 -4.64 11.80 -26.15
C SER A 231 -3.98 11.20 -27.40
N SER A 232 -2.74 11.54 -27.62
CA SER A 232 -1.87 11.01 -28.69
C SER A 232 -0.73 10.20 -28.10
N PRO A 233 -0.13 9.28 -28.87
CA PRO A 233 1.04 8.51 -28.40
C PRO A 233 2.15 9.42 -27.88
N GLY A 234 2.67 9.11 -26.71
CA GLY A 234 3.72 9.88 -26.03
C GLY A 234 3.29 11.24 -25.50
N CYS A 235 1.98 11.56 -25.51
CA CYS A 235 1.46 12.86 -25.07
C CYS A 235 0.65 12.74 -23.78
N VAL A 236 0.70 13.82 -22.98
CA VAL A 236 -0.14 14.01 -21.80
C VAL A 236 -1.23 15.01 -22.16
N ASN A 237 -2.50 14.59 -22.06
CA ASN A 237 -3.67 15.39 -22.35
C ASN A 237 -4.45 15.69 -21.08
N ILE A 238 -4.82 16.93 -20.85
CA ILE A 238 -5.51 17.37 -19.63
C ILE A 238 -6.77 18.14 -19.94
N ASP A 239 -7.70 18.16 -19.00
CA ASP A 239 -8.91 18.98 -19.05
C ASP A 239 -8.65 20.42 -18.61
N ALA A 240 -9.64 21.31 -18.82
CA ALA A 240 -9.54 22.71 -18.47
C ALA A 240 -9.34 22.95 -16.97
N LYS A 241 -9.98 22.15 -16.12
CA LYS A 241 -9.86 22.27 -14.67
C LYS A 241 -8.44 21.94 -14.18
N THR A 242 -7.84 20.89 -14.73
CA THR A 242 -6.43 20.57 -14.46
C THR A 242 -5.51 21.67 -14.95
N TYR A 243 -5.76 22.22 -16.14
CA TYR A 243 -5.00 23.37 -16.64
C TYR A 243 -5.08 24.57 -15.70
N GLU A 244 -6.27 24.95 -15.22
CA GLU A 244 -6.45 26.05 -14.28
C GLU A 244 -5.65 25.87 -12.99
N ALA A 245 -5.53 24.64 -12.49
CA ALA A 245 -4.79 24.33 -11.27
C ALA A 245 -3.27 24.49 -11.42
N VAL A 246 -2.73 24.34 -12.64
CA VAL A 246 -1.26 24.28 -12.88
C VAL A 246 -0.75 25.29 -13.90
N CYS A 247 -1.60 26.12 -14.49
CA CYS A 247 -1.25 27.05 -15.57
C CYS A 247 -0.16 28.07 -15.20
N ASN A 248 0.03 28.34 -13.92
CA ASN A 248 1.03 29.29 -13.41
C ASN A 248 2.36 28.58 -13.04
N GLU A 249 2.48 27.26 -13.18
CA GLU A 249 3.70 26.55 -12.86
C GLU A 249 4.69 26.62 -14.03
N PRO A 250 5.89 27.17 -13.82
CA PRO A 250 6.87 27.38 -14.89
C PRO A 250 7.47 26.07 -15.45
N SER A 251 7.25 24.96 -14.76
CA SER A 251 7.73 23.63 -15.15
C SER A 251 6.97 23.05 -16.34
N PHE A 252 5.84 23.61 -16.71
CA PHE A 252 4.95 23.07 -17.74
C PHE A 252 4.69 24.09 -18.85
N ILE A 253 4.62 23.59 -20.07
CA ILE A 253 4.19 24.33 -21.26
C ILE A 253 2.91 23.70 -21.74
N PHE A 254 1.89 24.51 -21.97
CA PHE A 254 0.58 24.04 -22.35
C PHE A 254 0.26 24.45 -23.79
N LYS A 255 -0.20 23.46 -24.57
CA LYS A 255 -0.66 23.68 -25.94
C LYS A 255 -2.16 23.45 -26.00
N ALA A 256 -2.92 24.53 -26.14
CA ALA A 256 -4.38 24.45 -26.27
C ALA A 256 -4.75 23.65 -27.52
N ARG A 257 -5.72 22.79 -27.40
CA ARG A 257 -6.29 21.99 -28.49
C ARG A 257 -7.59 22.65 -28.98
N PRO A 258 -8.02 22.38 -30.20
CA PRO A 258 -9.36 22.79 -30.64
C PRO A 258 -10.43 22.22 -29.72
N LEU A 259 -11.52 22.98 -29.52
CA LEU A 259 -12.71 22.47 -28.84
C LEU A 259 -13.14 21.16 -29.50
N THR A 260 -13.30 20.14 -28.69
CA THR A 260 -13.55 18.77 -29.16
C THR A 260 -14.80 18.23 -28.48
N ALA A 261 -15.74 17.73 -29.27
CA ALA A 261 -16.92 17.05 -28.75
C ALA A 261 -16.53 15.73 -28.07
N VAL A 262 -16.66 15.67 -26.75
CA VAL A 262 -16.34 14.51 -25.93
C VAL A 262 -17.63 13.78 -25.57
N LYS A 263 -17.66 12.47 -25.83
CA LYS A 263 -18.83 11.62 -25.57
C LYS A 263 -19.30 11.75 -24.11
N GLY A 264 -20.54 12.23 -23.93
CA GLY A 264 -21.17 12.41 -22.62
C GLY A 264 -20.73 13.65 -21.84
N LYS A 265 -19.93 14.56 -22.46
CA LYS A 265 -19.40 15.77 -21.83
C LYS A 265 -19.63 17.04 -22.64
N GLY A 266 -20.12 16.91 -23.90
CA GLY A 266 -20.21 18.06 -24.83
C GLY A 266 -18.82 18.52 -25.29
N ASP A 267 -18.76 19.78 -25.73
CA ASP A 267 -17.52 20.39 -26.20
C ASP A 267 -16.59 20.67 -25.02
N GLN A 268 -15.38 20.11 -25.08
CA GLN A 268 -14.38 20.26 -24.03
C GLN A 268 -13.13 20.96 -24.56
N GLN A 269 -12.62 21.89 -23.78
CA GLN A 269 -11.29 22.44 -23.98
C GLN A 269 -10.27 21.50 -23.35
N MET A 270 -9.29 21.10 -24.12
CA MET A 270 -8.21 20.22 -23.69
C MET A 270 -6.85 20.85 -23.97
N PHE A 271 -5.84 20.41 -23.26
CA PHE A 271 -4.48 20.90 -23.46
C PHE A 271 -3.50 19.71 -23.47
N PHE A 272 -2.56 19.75 -24.41
CA PHE A 272 -1.36 18.92 -24.30
C PHE A 272 -0.37 19.60 -23.37
N VAL A 273 0.33 18.80 -22.57
CA VAL A 273 1.35 19.24 -21.63
C VAL A 273 2.72 18.83 -22.15
N GLU A 274 3.61 19.81 -22.28
CA GLU A 274 5.03 19.62 -22.54
C GLU A 274 5.81 20.09 -21.31
N HIS A 275 6.91 19.43 -21.00
CA HIS A 275 7.75 19.80 -19.87
C HIS A 275 8.91 20.68 -20.36
N THR A 276 9.18 21.76 -19.65
CA THR A 276 10.38 22.55 -19.88
C THR A 276 11.62 21.71 -19.54
N ASN A 277 12.63 21.72 -20.40
CA ASN A 277 13.93 21.08 -20.13
C ASN A 277 14.77 21.86 -19.09
N GLN A 278 14.17 22.76 -18.34
CA GLN A 278 14.87 23.43 -17.25
C GLN A 278 14.96 22.47 -16.07
N THR A 279 16.13 21.93 -15.83
CA THR A 279 16.55 21.40 -14.53
C THR A 279 16.24 22.50 -13.50
N PRO A 280 15.57 22.20 -12.37
CA PRO A 280 15.48 23.17 -11.29
C PRO A 280 16.91 23.50 -10.88
N ASP A 281 17.29 24.76 -10.98
CA ASP A 281 18.51 25.25 -10.40
C ASP A 281 18.58 24.87 -8.93
N GLN A 282 19.70 24.32 -8.53
CA GLN A 282 20.08 23.85 -7.19
C GLN A 282 19.91 24.91 -6.10
#